data_ee96c4367b2408ef94ff923bb1522e2e
#
_entry.id   ee96c4367b2408ef94ff923bb1522e2e
#
_cell.length_a   1.000
_cell.length_b   1.000
_cell.length_c   1.000
_cell.angle_alpha   90.00
_cell.angle_beta   90.00
_cell.angle_gamma   90.00
#
_symmetry.space_group_name_H-M   'P 1'
#
loop_
_entity.id
_entity.type
_entity.pdbx_description
1 polymer ?
#
loop_
_entity_poly.entity_id
_entity_poly.type
_entity_poly.pdbx_seq_one_letter_code
_entity_poly.pdbx_strand_id
1 'polypeptide(L)'
;GGAPVAFGGRNLPGAEGPKYKNSHESPIYSKSRTLYALNWAKAEVVTSGEVIVCEGYTDVIAFFRSGMPRAVATCGTALADEHFRMLKNFARRIVLAYDADAAGQAAAERFYEWERRYELDLAVAALPPGSDPGDVARQDPLALRAAVERAQPFLAFRLERVLSAADLGGPEGRARAAEAGLAVIREHPNDFVRDQYVMDLAGRCRVDPDRLRANLSRASPEAGGSPPSRIAARARSPKDRSRSEVEALRLAIHQPEEMVHRLEEVLFTDELHLAAFRALASSETLHDAIEATDPGAAALLQRLAVEDVQDDPEAVLVELVRNTGKRALGALQAESREYPDRALELSATVAWLTLTLMDLPSADAASRLVPWLVNWGREEA
;
A
#
# COMPACT_ATOMS: atom_id res chain seq x y z
N GLY A 1 13.50 0.20 12.05
CA GLY A 1 12.79 0.68 13.21
C GLY A 1 12.80 -0.23 14.40
N GLY A 2 11.68 -0.21 15.07
CA GLY A 2 11.55 -0.93 16.32
C GLY A 2 11.81 -0.06 17.54
N ALA A 3 12.03 1.24 17.37
CA ALA A 3 12.01 2.18 18.48
C ALA A 3 10.58 2.25 19.05
N PRO A 4 10.36 2.11 20.37
CA PRO A 4 9.04 2.18 20.96
C PRO A 4 8.50 3.61 20.91
N VAL A 5 7.34 3.79 20.27
CA VAL A 5 6.66 5.10 20.13
C VAL A 5 5.46 5.25 21.07
N ALA A 6 4.93 4.14 21.57
CA ALA A 6 3.79 4.09 22.50
C ALA A 6 3.76 2.77 23.27
N PHE A 7 2.91 2.71 24.28
CA PHE A 7 2.66 1.51 25.08
C PHE A 7 1.17 1.16 25.05
N GLY A 8 0.87 -0.14 25.04
CA GLY A 8 -0.44 -0.68 25.25
C GLY A 8 -0.43 -1.66 26.43
N GLY A 9 -1.47 -1.64 27.23
CA GLY A 9 -1.65 -2.54 28.35
C GLY A 9 -3.03 -3.19 28.33
N ARG A 10 -3.14 -4.40 28.84
CA ARG A 10 -4.40 -5.10 29.10
C ARG A 10 -4.58 -5.29 30.59
N ASN A 11 -5.73 -4.88 31.12
CA ASN A 11 -6.11 -5.16 32.49
C ASN A 11 -6.29 -6.67 32.69
N LEU A 12 -5.83 -7.16 33.85
CA LEU A 12 -6.10 -8.53 34.26
C LEU A 12 -7.59 -8.71 34.58
N PRO A 13 -8.14 -9.94 34.45
CA PRO A 13 -9.51 -10.21 34.81
C PRO A 13 -9.81 -9.79 36.28
N GLY A 14 -10.88 -9.02 36.50
CA GLY A 14 -11.26 -8.49 37.78
C GLY A 14 -10.65 -7.13 38.16
N ALA A 15 -9.75 -6.55 37.37
CA ALA A 15 -9.26 -5.19 37.58
C ALA A 15 -10.29 -4.13 37.14
N GLU A 16 -10.37 -3.03 37.86
CA GLU A 16 -11.23 -1.89 37.52
C GLU A 16 -10.71 -1.16 36.28
N GLY A 17 -11.63 -0.67 35.42
CA GLY A 17 -11.33 0.13 34.26
C GLY A 17 -11.42 -0.63 32.91
N PRO A 18 -11.07 0.00 31.77
CA PRO A 18 -11.22 -0.58 30.44
C PRO A 18 -10.29 -1.78 30.23
N LYS A 19 -10.77 -2.80 29.49
CA LYS A 19 -10.02 -4.05 29.16
C LYS A 19 -8.63 -3.75 28.56
N TYR A 20 -8.51 -2.69 27.76
CA TYR A 20 -7.25 -2.21 27.17
C TYR A 20 -7.04 -0.73 27.46
N LYS A 21 -5.78 -0.35 27.67
CA LYS A 21 -5.35 1.04 27.85
C LYS A 21 -4.12 1.31 26.99
N ASN A 22 -4.24 2.28 26.10
CA ASN A 22 -3.18 2.68 25.17
C ASN A 22 -2.66 4.07 25.54
N SER A 23 -1.42 4.38 25.15
CA SER A 23 -0.85 5.73 25.23
C SER A 23 -1.78 6.76 24.58
N HIS A 24 -1.71 7.99 25.08
CA HIS A 24 -2.36 9.14 24.43
C HIS A 24 -1.64 9.51 23.14
N GLU A 25 -2.34 10.24 22.25
CA GLU A 25 -1.74 10.88 21.07
C GLU A 25 -0.52 11.73 21.46
N SER A 26 0.51 11.74 20.64
CA SER A 26 1.72 12.53 20.86
C SER A 26 2.37 12.90 19.53
N PRO A 27 3.37 13.80 19.48
CA PRO A 27 4.08 14.12 18.22
C PRO A 27 4.72 12.93 17.50
N ILE A 28 4.99 11.83 18.22
CA ILE A 28 5.61 10.60 17.66
C ILE A 28 4.65 9.42 17.60
N TYR A 29 3.39 9.58 18.04
CA TYR A 29 2.40 8.50 18.06
C TYR A 29 1.00 9.00 17.74
N SER A 30 0.44 8.52 16.63
CA SER A 30 -0.97 8.70 16.27
C SER A 30 -1.62 7.34 16.01
N LYS A 31 -2.77 7.11 16.63
CA LYS A 31 -3.50 5.83 16.52
C LYS A 31 -4.00 5.58 15.09
N SER A 32 -4.42 6.63 14.40
CA SER A 32 -4.88 6.55 13.00
C SER A 32 -3.74 6.29 12.00
N ARG A 33 -2.49 6.46 12.41
CA ARG A 33 -1.28 6.33 11.59
C ARG A 33 -0.33 5.24 12.08
N THR A 34 -0.73 4.43 13.06
CA THR A 34 0.12 3.40 13.67
C THR A 34 -0.62 2.08 13.73
N LEU A 35 -0.05 1.06 13.11
CA LEU A 35 -0.50 -0.33 13.24
C LEU A 35 0.48 -1.09 14.13
N TYR A 36 -0.03 -1.71 15.19
CA TYR A 36 0.78 -2.56 16.07
C TYR A 36 1.35 -3.77 15.29
N ALA A 37 2.59 -4.08 15.51
CA ALA A 37 3.34 -5.18 14.90
C ALA A 37 3.67 -5.02 13.41
N LEU A 38 3.33 -3.91 12.75
CA LEU A 38 3.63 -3.73 11.33
C LEU A 38 5.14 -3.87 11.03
N ASN A 39 6.00 -3.38 11.93
CA ASN A 39 7.46 -3.52 11.80
C ASN A 39 7.95 -4.98 11.80
N TRP A 40 7.24 -5.91 12.45
CA TRP A 40 7.54 -7.34 12.43
C TRP A 40 6.85 -8.07 11.28
N ALA A 41 5.64 -7.62 10.92
CA ALA A 41 4.80 -8.23 9.88
C ALA A 41 5.29 -7.93 8.45
N LYS A 42 5.95 -6.78 8.22
CA LYS A 42 6.31 -6.28 6.88
C LYS A 42 6.92 -7.32 5.95
N ALA A 43 7.90 -8.08 6.41
CA ALA A 43 8.59 -9.05 5.56
C ALA A 43 7.62 -10.08 4.97
N GLU A 44 6.76 -10.65 5.81
CA GLU A 44 5.77 -11.64 5.38
C GLU A 44 4.63 -10.99 4.58
N VAL A 45 4.23 -9.77 4.92
CA VAL A 45 3.22 -9.00 4.16
C VAL A 45 3.70 -8.76 2.72
N VAL A 46 4.92 -8.29 2.53
CA VAL A 46 5.51 -8.05 1.20
C VAL A 46 5.69 -9.35 0.42
N THR A 47 6.09 -10.44 1.09
CA THR A 47 6.29 -11.75 0.44
C THR A 47 4.96 -12.38 0.01
N SER A 48 3.93 -12.30 0.86
CA SER A 48 2.62 -12.92 0.59
C SER A 48 1.65 -12.03 -0.19
N GLY A 49 1.90 -10.71 -0.25
CA GLY A 49 0.95 -9.74 -0.77
C GLY A 49 -0.29 -9.53 0.10
N GLU A 50 -0.33 -10.13 1.30
CA GLU A 50 -1.50 -10.16 2.17
C GLU A 50 -1.16 -9.65 3.58
N VAL A 51 -2.04 -8.84 4.17
CA VAL A 51 -1.98 -8.43 5.58
C VAL A 51 -3.26 -8.83 6.30
N ILE A 52 -3.13 -9.35 7.51
CA ILE A 52 -4.25 -9.66 8.40
C ILE A 52 -4.41 -8.50 9.39
N VAL A 53 -5.58 -7.86 9.41
CA VAL A 53 -5.89 -6.77 10.34
C VAL A 53 -6.84 -7.26 11.42
N CYS A 54 -6.44 -7.13 12.68
CA CYS A 54 -7.23 -7.49 13.86
C CYS A 54 -7.33 -6.32 14.85
N GLU A 55 -8.09 -6.50 15.95
CA GLU A 55 -8.36 -5.40 16.88
C GLU A 55 -7.23 -5.16 17.89
N GLY A 56 -6.61 -6.22 18.39
CA GLY A 56 -5.76 -6.14 19.57
C GLY A 56 -4.44 -6.90 19.52
N TYR A 57 -3.60 -6.60 20.49
CA TYR A 57 -2.27 -7.20 20.65
C TYR A 57 -2.30 -8.73 20.77
N THR A 58 -3.30 -9.24 21.52
CA THR A 58 -3.48 -10.69 21.76
C THR A 58 -3.81 -11.43 20.50
N ASP A 59 -4.51 -10.79 19.56
CA ASP A 59 -4.91 -11.38 18.29
C ASP A 59 -3.70 -11.49 17.36
N VAL A 60 -2.86 -10.45 17.29
CA VAL A 60 -1.57 -10.51 16.58
C VAL A 60 -0.70 -11.64 17.11
N ILE A 61 -0.61 -11.80 18.44
CA ILE A 61 0.14 -12.89 19.06
C ILE A 61 -0.46 -14.26 18.67
N ALA A 62 -1.79 -14.36 18.62
CA ALA A 62 -2.47 -15.59 18.22
C ALA A 62 -2.15 -15.96 16.76
N PHE A 63 -2.22 -15.01 15.83
CA PHE A 63 -1.83 -15.21 14.43
C PHE A 63 -0.36 -15.59 14.28
N PHE A 64 0.55 -14.90 14.96
CA PHE A 64 1.98 -15.22 14.95
C PHE A 64 2.24 -16.66 15.41
N ARG A 65 1.63 -17.08 16.54
CA ARG A 65 1.74 -18.45 17.07
C ARG A 65 1.11 -19.51 16.17
N SER A 66 0.11 -19.13 15.38
CA SER A 66 -0.52 -20.00 14.37
C SER A 66 0.25 -20.03 13.05
N GLY A 67 1.46 -19.45 12.98
CA GLY A 67 2.32 -19.43 11.79
C GLY A 67 1.89 -18.45 10.72
N MET A 68 1.22 -17.36 11.11
CA MET A 68 0.80 -16.25 10.23
C MET A 68 1.37 -14.91 10.74
N PRO A 69 2.69 -14.66 10.58
CA PRO A 69 3.36 -13.49 11.17
C PRO A 69 3.06 -12.16 10.43
N ARG A 70 2.12 -12.16 9.47
CA ARG A 70 1.65 -10.99 8.72
C ARG A 70 0.45 -10.26 9.34
N ALA A 71 0.17 -10.50 10.63
CA ALA A 71 -0.93 -9.86 11.33
C ALA A 71 -0.51 -8.53 11.99
N VAL A 72 -1.41 -7.55 11.95
CA VAL A 72 -1.28 -6.22 12.55
C VAL A 72 -2.57 -5.84 13.30
N ALA A 73 -2.50 -4.89 14.24
CA ALA A 73 -3.69 -4.44 14.95
C ALA A 73 -3.82 -2.92 15.02
N THR A 74 -5.08 -2.43 15.01
CA THR A 74 -5.43 -1.01 15.14
C THR A 74 -5.39 -0.51 16.59
N CYS A 75 -5.42 -1.42 17.56
CA CYS A 75 -5.26 -1.15 18.99
C CYS A 75 -6.20 -0.07 19.57
N GLY A 76 -7.51 -0.28 19.40
CA GLY A 76 -8.55 0.55 20.01
C GLY A 76 -8.95 1.78 19.21
N THR A 77 -8.70 1.77 17.92
CA THR A 77 -9.32 2.67 16.93
C THR A 77 -9.99 1.86 15.82
N ALA A 78 -11.00 2.43 15.16
CA ALA A 78 -11.48 1.87 13.90
C ALA A 78 -10.39 1.94 12.82
N LEU A 79 -10.43 1.04 11.87
CA LEU A 79 -9.57 1.10 10.68
C LEU A 79 -9.84 2.43 9.93
N ALA A 80 -8.80 3.17 9.59
CA ALA A 80 -8.86 4.52 9.05
C ALA A 80 -8.21 4.60 7.65
N ASP A 81 -8.50 5.67 6.91
CA ASP A 81 -7.94 5.93 5.57
C ASP A 81 -6.40 5.88 5.56
N GLU A 82 -5.77 6.45 6.57
CA GLU A 82 -4.31 6.43 6.71
C GLU A 82 -3.73 5.02 6.86
N HIS A 83 -4.48 4.09 7.46
CA HIS A 83 -4.06 2.69 7.54
C HIS A 83 -4.08 2.03 6.16
N PHE A 84 -5.14 2.24 5.36
CA PHE A 84 -5.21 1.74 3.99
C PHE A 84 -4.12 2.33 3.10
N ARG A 85 -3.91 3.65 3.17
CA ARG A 85 -2.84 4.35 2.44
C ARG A 85 -1.44 3.82 2.79
N MET A 86 -1.21 3.44 4.05
CA MET A 86 0.04 2.81 4.47
C MET A 86 0.16 1.38 3.95
N LEU A 87 -0.90 0.57 4.07
CA LEU A 87 -0.89 -0.85 3.73
C LEU A 87 -0.82 -1.10 2.21
N LYS A 88 -1.38 -0.22 1.37
CA LYS A 88 -1.30 -0.35 -0.10
C LYS A 88 0.14 -0.44 -0.63
N ASN A 89 1.10 0.13 0.10
CA ASN A 89 2.51 0.09 -0.27
C ASN A 89 3.17 -1.28 -0.03
N PHE A 90 2.52 -2.19 0.69
CA PHE A 90 3.08 -3.47 1.12
C PHE A 90 2.21 -4.68 0.78
N ALA A 91 0.90 -4.50 0.62
CA ALA A 91 -0.06 -5.58 0.40
C ALA A 91 -1.02 -5.26 -0.74
N ARG A 92 -1.48 -6.28 -1.45
CA ARG A 92 -2.63 -6.22 -2.38
C ARG A 92 -3.93 -6.59 -1.69
N ARG A 93 -3.86 -7.42 -0.65
CA ARG A 93 -5.02 -7.99 0.04
C ARG A 93 -4.99 -7.65 1.52
N ILE A 94 -6.11 -7.18 2.04
CA ILE A 94 -6.35 -6.98 3.46
C ILE A 94 -7.40 -8.00 3.92
N VAL A 95 -7.05 -8.84 4.89
CA VAL A 95 -7.98 -9.78 5.53
C VAL A 95 -8.37 -9.22 6.89
N LEU A 96 -9.62 -8.80 7.03
CA LEU A 96 -10.19 -8.38 8.30
C LEU A 96 -10.50 -9.61 9.16
N ALA A 97 -9.88 -9.69 10.33
CA ALA A 97 -10.05 -10.79 11.29
C ALA A 97 -10.58 -10.27 12.63
N TYR A 98 -11.70 -9.57 12.59
CA TYR A 98 -12.47 -9.10 13.73
C TYR A 98 -13.96 -9.05 13.38
N ASP A 99 -14.81 -8.72 14.36
CA ASP A 99 -16.25 -8.67 14.12
C ASP A 99 -16.61 -7.52 13.15
N ALA A 100 -16.66 -7.86 11.87
CA ALA A 100 -17.05 -6.94 10.81
C ALA A 100 -18.55 -6.56 10.86
N ASP A 101 -19.33 -7.16 11.76
CA ASP A 101 -20.76 -6.89 11.90
C ASP A 101 -21.08 -5.55 12.55
N ALA A 102 -20.19 -5.08 13.41
CA ALA A 102 -20.31 -3.77 14.02
C ALA A 102 -20.10 -2.62 13.02
N ALA A 103 -19.64 -2.92 11.80
CA ALA A 103 -19.54 -1.95 10.73
C ALA A 103 -20.93 -1.62 10.16
N GLY A 104 -21.56 -0.57 10.66
CA GLY A 104 -22.79 -0.03 10.09
C GLY A 104 -22.59 0.43 8.63
N GLN A 105 -23.71 0.72 7.91
CA GLN A 105 -23.71 1.10 6.50
C GLN A 105 -22.63 2.14 6.13
N ALA A 106 -22.50 3.20 6.92
CA ALA A 106 -21.50 4.26 6.68
C ALA A 106 -20.03 3.80 6.85
N ALA A 107 -19.77 2.68 7.53
CA ALA A 107 -18.43 2.08 7.58
C ALA A 107 -18.19 1.18 6.38
N ALA A 108 -19.23 0.46 5.92
CA ALA A 108 -19.17 -0.37 4.72
C ALA A 108 -18.93 0.48 3.45
N GLU A 109 -19.65 1.59 3.31
CA GLU A 109 -19.45 2.54 2.20
C GLU A 109 -18.01 3.04 2.14
N ARG A 110 -17.40 3.35 3.30
CA ARG A 110 -15.98 3.75 3.38
C ARG A 110 -15.04 2.61 2.98
N PHE A 111 -15.32 1.37 3.38
CA PHE A 111 -14.50 0.22 2.99
C PHE A 111 -14.51 0.00 1.47
N TYR A 112 -15.65 0.11 0.81
CA TYR A 112 -15.73 0.02 -0.66
C TYR A 112 -15.07 1.22 -1.35
N GLU A 113 -15.11 2.43 -0.76
CA GLU A 113 -14.38 3.58 -1.27
C GLU A 113 -12.87 3.35 -1.20
N TRP A 114 -12.36 2.84 -0.07
CA TRP A 114 -10.94 2.58 0.11
C TRP A 114 -10.44 1.41 -0.74
N GLU A 115 -11.22 0.33 -0.87
CA GLU A 115 -10.95 -0.79 -1.77
C GLU A 115 -10.74 -0.28 -3.21
N ARG A 116 -11.64 0.55 -3.71
CA ARG A 116 -11.53 1.16 -5.02
C ARG A 116 -10.40 2.19 -5.13
N ARG A 117 -10.24 3.06 -4.12
CA ARG A 117 -9.27 4.17 -4.13
C ARG A 117 -7.83 3.70 -4.03
N TYR A 118 -7.61 2.62 -3.29
CA TYR A 118 -6.28 2.07 -3.03
C TYR A 118 -6.00 0.78 -3.80
N GLU A 119 -6.97 0.32 -4.60
CA GLU A 119 -6.88 -0.91 -5.41
C GLU A 119 -6.46 -2.14 -4.59
N LEU A 120 -7.09 -2.31 -3.42
CA LEU A 120 -6.82 -3.37 -2.47
C LEU A 120 -8.00 -4.34 -2.41
N ASP A 121 -7.73 -5.65 -2.47
CA ASP A 121 -8.73 -6.67 -2.19
C ASP A 121 -9.06 -6.71 -0.70
N LEU A 122 -10.29 -6.37 -0.34
CA LEU A 122 -10.75 -6.44 1.04
C LEU A 122 -11.55 -7.73 1.28
N ALA A 123 -11.05 -8.58 2.17
CA ALA A 123 -11.67 -9.84 2.55
C ALA A 123 -11.91 -9.92 4.06
N VAL A 124 -12.83 -10.81 4.47
CA VAL A 124 -13.16 -11.06 5.88
C VAL A 124 -12.93 -12.52 6.21
N ALA A 125 -12.12 -12.78 7.23
CA ALA A 125 -11.99 -14.09 7.85
C ALA A 125 -13.13 -14.29 8.86
N ALA A 126 -14.12 -15.10 8.49
CA ALA A 126 -15.25 -15.39 9.35
C ALA A 126 -14.79 -16.25 10.54
N LEU A 127 -14.87 -15.70 11.74
CA LEU A 127 -14.63 -16.42 13.00
C LEU A 127 -15.95 -16.92 13.61
N PRO A 128 -15.90 -17.94 14.48
CA PRO A 128 -17.10 -18.39 15.20
C PRO A 128 -17.73 -17.23 16.00
N PRO A 129 -19.07 -17.13 16.03
CA PRO A 129 -19.75 -16.04 16.74
C PRO A 129 -19.31 -15.91 18.20
N GLY A 130 -18.94 -14.67 18.60
CA GLY A 130 -18.51 -14.36 19.96
C GLY A 130 -17.08 -14.80 20.30
N SER A 131 -16.31 -15.28 19.35
CA SER A 131 -14.90 -15.67 19.54
C SER A 131 -13.96 -14.62 18.91
N ASP A 132 -12.90 -14.25 19.61
CA ASP A 132 -11.80 -13.49 19.06
C ASP A 132 -10.70 -14.43 18.48
N PRO A 133 -9.74 -13.93 17.66
CA PRO A 133 -8.65 -14.75 17.12
C PRO A 133 -7.85 -15.48 18.21
N GLY A 134 -7.71 -14.87 19.40
CA GLY A 134 -7.05 -15.47 20.55
C GLY A 134 -7.82 -16.67 21.11
N ASP A 135 -9.15 -16.62 21.11
CA ASP A 135 -10.01 -17.71 21.56
C ASP A 135 -9.93 -18.89 20.57
N VAL A 136 -10.05 -18.61 19.27
CA VAL A 136 -9.94 -19.64 18.24
C VAL A 136 -8.57 -20.32 18.26
N ALA A 137 -7.49 -19.54 18.32
CA ALA A 137 -6.13 -20.10 18.34
C ALA A 137 -5.81 -20.93 19.60
N ARG A 138 -6.45 -20.65 20.73
CA ARG A 138 -6.31 -21.48 21.95
C ARG A 138 -6.99 -22.83 21.83
N GLN A 139 -8.09 -22.88 21.09
CA GLN A 139 -8.85 -24.13 20.86
C GLN A 139 -8.19 -24.94 19.72
N ASP A 140 -7.95 -24.31 18.58
CA ASP A 140 -7.34 -24.91 17.41
C ASP A 140 -6.63 -23.86 16.54
N PRO A 141 -5.28 -23.80 16.56
CA PRO A 141 -4.52 -22.90 15.68
C PRO A 141 -4.72 -23.16 14.18
N LEU A 142 -5.09 -24.40 13.78
CA LEU A 142 -5.37 -24.71 12.37
C LEU A 142 -6.73 -24.16 11.93
N ALA A 143 -7.71 -24.09 12.83
CA ALA A 143 -9.00 -23.45 12.55
C ALA A 143 -8.83 -21.95 12.27
N LEU A 144 -7.95 -21.25 13.01
CA LEU A 144 -7.65 -19.85 12.74
C LEU A 144 -6.99 -19.66 11.36
N ARG A 145 -6.04 -20.50 10.99
CA ARG A 145 -5.43 -20.50 9.65
C ARG A 145 -6.48 -20.74 8.57
N ALA A 146 -7.29 -21.76 8.72
CA ALA A 146 -8.35 -22.11 7.78
C ALA A 146 -9.42 -21.00 7.63
N ALA A 147 -9.65 -20.19 8.66
CA ALA A 147 -10.52 -19.01 8.55
C ALA A 147 -9.92 -17.94 7.64
N VAL A 148 -8.61 -17.67 7.74
CA VAL A 148 -7.91 -16.72 6.84
C VAL A 148 -7.85 -17.27 5.42
N GLU A 149 -7.51 -18.54 5.22
CA GLU A 149 -7.45 -19.17 3.90
C GLU A 149 -8.82 -19.18 3.18
N ARG A 150 -9.91 -19.21 3.93
CA ARG A 150 -11.30 -19.13 3.43
C ARG A 150 -11.90 -17.74 3.52
N ALA A 151 -11.09 -16.71 3.77
CA ALA A 151 -11.59 -15.35 3.83
C ALA A 151 -12.29 -14.94 2.52
N GLN A 152 -13.48 -14.38 2.67
CA GLN A 152 -14.37 -14.02 1.55
C GLN A 152 -14.27 -12.51 1.26
N PRO A 153 -14.48 -12.05 0.01
CA PRO A 153 -14.67 -10.65 -0.29
C PRO A 153 -15.69 -9.99 0.66
N PHE A 154 -15.44 -8.75 1.04
CA PHE A 154 -16.25 -8.06 2.05
C PHE A 154 -17.77 -8.05 1.70
N LEU A 155 -18.11 -7.83 0.43
CA LEU A 155 -19.50 -7.90 -0.03
C LEU A 155 -20.10 -9.32 0.09
N ALA A 156 -19.32 -10.36 -0.29
CA ALA A 156 -19.77 -11.75 -0.15
C ALA A 156 -20.07 -12.12 1.31
N PHE A 157 -19.17 -11.74 2.23
CA PHE A 157 -19.35 -11.96 3.65
C PHE A 157 -20.64 -11.30 4.20
N ARG A 158 -20.89 -10.04 3.84
CA ARG A 158 -22.11 -9.32 4.26
C ARG A 158 -23.37 -9.94 3.69
N LEU A 159 -23.35 -10.33 2.41
CA LEU A 159 -24.48 -11.00 1.76
C LEU A 159 -24.76 -12.37 2.40
N GLU A 160 -23.73 -13.18 2.66
CA GLU A 160 -23.87 -14.48 3.32
C GLU A 160 -24.53 -14.36 4.69
N ARG A 161 -24.20 -13.34 5.47
CA ARG A 161 -24.83 -13.12 6.77
C ARG A 161 -26.32 -12.79 6.67
N VAL A 162 -26.68 -11.93 5.72
CA VAL A 162 -28.12 -11.62 5.47
C VAL A 162 -28.87 -12.91 5.11
N LEU A 163 -28.31 -13.73 4.25
CA LEU A 163 -28.96 -14.96 3.78
C LEU A 163 -28.97 -16.07 4.84
N SER A 164 -27.91 -16.19 5.65
CA SER A 164 -27.84 -17.15 6.76
C SER A 164 -28.81 -16.82 7.91
N ALA A 165 -29.15 -15.54 8.10
CA ALA A 165 -30.14 -15.11 9.10
C ALA A 165 -31.58 -15.19 8.60
N ALA A 166 -31.80 -15.42 7.29
CA ALA A 166 -33.12 -15.40 6.67
C ALA A 166 -33.75 -16.81 6.58
N ASP A 167 -35.08 -16.87 6.70
CA ASP A 167 -35.83 -18.09 6.38
C ASP A 167 -36.00 -18.22 4.85
N LEU A 168 -35.17 -19.05 4.22
CA LEU A 168 -35.27 -19.34 2.78
C LEU A 168 -36.23 -20.50 2.45
N GLY A 169 -36.88 -21.11 3.43
CA GLY A 169 -37.80 -22.21 3.24
C GLY A 169 -39.11 -21.78 2.55
N GLY A 170 -39.68 -20.66 2.97
CA GLY A 170 -40.93 -20.11 2.43
C GLY A 170 -40.72 -19.03 1.35
N PRO A 171 -41.73 -18.77 0.48
CA PRO A 171 -41.64 -17.73 -0.55
C PRO A 171 -41.53 -16.33 0.04
N GLU A 172 -42.24 -16.02 1.12
CA GLU A 172 -42.19 -14.73 1.81
C GLU A 172 -40.84 -14.48 2.47
N GLY A 173 -40.21 -15.53 3.04
CA GLY A 173 -38.88 -15.47 3.60
C GLY A 173 -37.81 -15.21 2.53
N ARG A 174 -37.92 -15.91 1.38
CA ARG A 174 -37.03 -15.67 0.23
C ARG A 174 -37.19 -14.25 -0.35
N ALA A 175 -38.43 -13.73 -0.41
CA ALA A 175 -38.65 -12.36 -0.86
C ALA A 175 -37.99 -11.33 0.05
N ARG A 176 -38.17 -11.46 1.39
CA ARG A 176 -37.50 -10.58 2.38
C ARG A 176 -35.98 -10.69 2.32
N ALA A 177 -35.45 -11.91 2.15
CA ALA A 177 -34.03 -12.14 2.00
C ALA A 177 -33.46 -11.48 0.73
N ALA A 178 -34.19 -11.55 -0.37
CA ALA A 178 -33.84 -10.91 -1.64
C ALA A 178 -33.82 -9.38 -1.52
N GLU A 179 -34.78 -8.78 -0.84
CA GLU A 179 -34.82 -7.32 -0.59
C GLU A 179 -33.65 -6.88 0.32
N ALA A 180 -33.40 -7.60 1.40
CA ALA A 180 -32.28 -7.31 2.32
C ALA A 180 -30.92 -7.52 1.67
N GLY A 181 -30.74 -8.59 0.89
CA GLY A 181 -29.52 -8.83 0.12
C GLY A 181 -29.29 -7.79 -0.95
N LEU A 182 -30.34 -7.34 -1.65
CA LEU A 182 -30.25 -6.29 -2.66
C LEU A 182 -29.84 -4.94 -2.05
N ALA A 183 -30.27 -4.65 -0.82
CA ALA A 183 -29.83 -3.44 -0.09
C ALA A 183 -28.33 -3.45 0.15
N VAL A 184 -27.75 -4.60 0.54
CA VAL A 184 -26.29 -4.77 0.74
C VAL A 184 -25.53 -4.64 -0.59
N ILE A 185 -26.01 -5.27 -1.67
CA ILE A 185 -25.39 -5.21 -3.00
C ILE A 185 -25.35 -3.78 -3.54
N ARG A 186 -26.38 -2.98 -3.28
CA ARG A 186 -26.51 -1.59 -3.74
C ARG A 186 -25.39 -0.68 -3.22
N GLU A 187 -24.83 -0.96 -2.06
CA GLU A 187 -23.76 -0.18 -1.45
C GLU A 187 -22.42 -0.28 -2.22
N HIS A 188 -22.24 -1.32 -3.02
CA HIS A 188 -21.00 -1.50 -3.77
C HIS A 188 -20.93 -0.55 -4.97
N PRO A 189 -19.79 0.20 -5.18
CA PRO A 189 -19.71 1.24 -6.21
C PRO A 189 -19.62 0.70 -7.65
N ASN A 190 -19.13 -0.53 -7.86
CA ASN A 190 -18.91 -1.12 -9.18
C ASN A 190 -20.16 -1.85 -9.69
N ASP A 191 -20.71 -1.42 -10.81
CA ASP A 191 -21.92 -1.99 -11.42
C ASP A 191 -21.77 -3.44 -11.86
N PHE A 192 -20.61 -3.83 -12.39
CA PHE A 192 -20.37 -5.20 -12.81
C PHE A 192 -20.30 -6.15 -11.61
N VAL A 193 -19.68 -5.72 -10.52
CA VAL A 193 -19.67 -6.49 -9.27
C VAL A 193 -21.08 -6.63 -8.73
N ARG A 194 -21.86 -5.53 -8.68
CA ARG A 194 -23.28 -5.60 -8.27
C ARG A 194 -24.07 -6.60 -9.09
N ASP A 195 -23.88 -6.62 -10.42
CA ASP A 195 -24.60 -7.55 -11.30
C ASP A 195 -24.28 -9.03 -11.02
N GLN A 196 -23.01 -9.37 -10.78
CA GLN A 196 -22.61 -10.72 -10.41
C GLN A 196 -23.26 -11.19 -9.09
N TYR A 197 -23.27 -10.29 -8.07
CA TYR A 197 -23.93 -10.62 -6.80
C TYR A 197 -25.46 -10.62 -6.90
N VAL A 198 -26.08 -9.86 -7.82
CA VAL A 198 -27.50 -9.99 -8.15
C VAL A 198 -27.82 -11.38 -8.73
N MET A 199 -26.97 -11.92 -9.59
CA MET A 199 -27.13 -13.29 -10.11
C MET A 199 -27.04 -14.35 -9.01
N ASP A 200 -26.07 -14.24 -8.09
CA ASP A 200 -25.96 -15.15 -6.94
C ASP A 200 -27.20 -15.07 -6.02
N LEU A 201 -27.60 -13.84 -5.64
CA LEU A 201 -28.77 -13.58 -4.82
C LEU A 201 -30.05 -14.13 -5.46
N ALA A 202 -30.23 -13.91 -6.78
CA ALA A 202 -31.36 -14.43 -7.56
C ALA A 202 -31.48 -15.95 -7.48
N GLY A 203 -30.36 -16.65 -7.66
CA GLY A 203 -30.29 -18.12 -7.56
C GLY A 203 -30.64 -18.63 -6.16
N ARG A 204 -30.08 -18.00 -5.12
CA ARG A 204 -30.27 -18.41 -3.72
C ARG A 204 -31.68 -18.12 -3.20
N CYS A 205 -32.26 -17.00 -3.58
CA CYS A 205 -33.64 -16.59 -3.22
C CYS A 205 -34.70 -17.12 -4.19
N ARG A 206 -34.31 -17.74 -5.31
CA ARG A 206 -35.19 -18.21 -6.39
C ARG A 206 -36.09 -17.08 -6.92
N VAL A 207 -35.52 -15.92 -7.16
CA VAL A 207 -36.15 -14.73 -7.72
C VAL A 207 -35.57 -14.47 -9.11
N ASP A 208 -36.38 -13.92 -10.01
CA ASP A 208 -35.91 -13.51 -11.33
C ASP A 208 -34.85 -12.38 -11.22
N PRO A 209 -33.65 -12.57 -11.81
CA PRO A 209 -32.58 -11.56 -11.72
C PRO A 209 -32.96 -10.22 -12.35
N ASP A 210 -33.79 -10.18 -13.40
CA ASP A 210 -34.19 -8.94 -14.04
C ASP A 210 -35.11 -8.11 -13.13
N ARG A 211 -35.91 -8.76 -12.29
CA ARG A 211 -36.66 -8.06 -11.23
C ARG A 211 -35.75 -7.43 -10.18
N LEU A 212 -34.67 -8.09 -9.81
CA LEU A 212 -33.67 -7.54 -8.87
C LEU A 212 -32.90 -6.38 -9.51
N ARG A 213 -32.49 -6.48 -10.79
CA ARG A 213 -31.89 -5.41 -11.57
C ARG A 213 -32.78 -4.18 -11.66
N ALA A 214 -34.05 -4.38 -11.99
CA ALA A 214 -35.05 -3.29 -12.06
C ALA A 214 -35.25 -2.58 -10.71
N ASN A 215 -35.13 -3.31 -9.59
CA ASN A 215 -35.22 -2.72 -8.26
C ASN A 215 -33.88 -2.06 -7.82
N LEU A 216 -32.73 -2.52 -8.34
CA LEU A 216 -31.42 -1.90 -8.12
C LEU A 216 -31.33 -0.52 -8.79
N SER A 217 -31.81 -0.41 -10.06
CA SER A 217 -31.74 0.82 -10.86
C SER A 217 -32.73 1.90 -10.43
N ARG A 218 -33.85 1.56 -9.78
CA ARG A 218 -34.86 2.51 -9.30
C ARG A 218 -34.44 3.47 -8.18
N ALA A 219 -33.21 3.36 -7.67
CA ALA A 219 -32.76 4.07 -6.47
C ALA A 219 -31.31 4.62 -6.54
N SER A 220 -30.81 5.07 -7.71
CA SER A 220 -29.47 5.66 -7.82
C SER A 220 -29.53 7.17 -8.07
N PRO A 221 -28.82 7.99 -7.27
CA PRO A 221 -28.29 9.30 -7.67
C PRO A 221 -26.87 9.17 -8.27
N GLU A 222 -26.55 10.05 -9.19
CA GLU A 222 -25.28 10.05 -9.95
C GLU A 222 -24.09 10.66 -9.19
N ALA A 223 -22.86 10.18 -9.47
CA ALA A 223 -21.62 10.92 -9.20
C ALA A 223 -20.50 10.50 -10.19
N GLY A 224 -19.82 11.47 -10.76
CA GLY A 224 -18.75 11.27 -11.74
C GLY A 224 -17.38 11.79 -11.26
N GLY A 225 -16.30 11.37 -11.91
CA GLY A 225 -14.94 11.86 -11.69
C GLY A 225 -13.92 11.26 -12.66
N SER A 226 -12.89 12.02 -13.01
CA SER A 226 -11.88 11.71 -14.06
C SER A 226 -10.44 11.67 -13.53
N PRO A 227 -9.45 11.11 -14.25
CA PRO A 227 -8.15 10.68 -13.73
C PRO A 227 -6.96 11.63 -14.06
N PRO A 228 -5.78 11.43 -13.46
CA PRO A 228 -4.55 12.14 -13.77
C PRO A 228 -3.42 11.32 -14.42
N SER A 229 -2.33 11.99 -14.77
CA SER A 229 -1.25 11.63 -15.69
C SER A 229 0.10 11.35 -15.00
N ARG A 230 1.05 10.75 -15.72
CA ARG A 230 2.39 10.24 -15.30
C ARG A 230 3.55 11.11 -15.72
N ILE A 231 4.73 10.92 -15.12
CA ILE A 231 6.08 11.10 -15.73
C ILE A 231 7.18 10.45 -14.82
N ALA A 232 8.34 10.07 -15.43
CA ALA A 232 9.53 9.35 -14.89
C ALA A 232 10.88 10.06 -15.21
N ALA A 233 12.00 9.69 -14.91
CA ALA A 233 13.08 9.16 -14.16
C ALA A 233 14.59 9.06 -14.61
N ARG A 234 15.76 9.01 -13.89
CA ARG A 234 17.07 8.27 -13.90
C ARG A 234 18.40 8.92 -13.43
N ALA A 235 19.49 8.35 -13.10
CA ALA A 235 20.50 7.39 -12.69
C ALA A 235 22.01 7.72 -12.36
N ARG A 236 23.07 7.08 -11.94
CA ARG A 236 24.07 6.81 -11.00
C ARG A 236 25.55 6.52 -11.07
N SER A 237 26.27 6.08 -9.94
CA SER A 237 27.55 5.37 -9.94
C SER A 237 28.29 5.09 -8.58
N PRO A 238 29.50 4.37 -8.43
CA PRO A 238 29.50 3.07 -7.82
C PRO A 238 29.41 2.94 -6.28
N LYS A 239 30.30 3.25 -5.35
CA LYS A 239 30.12 2.80 -3.95
C LYS A 239 29.42 3.78 -3.01
N ASP A 240 29.76 5.05 -2.99
CA ASP A 240 28.93 6.06 -2.27
C ASP A 240 27.66 6.37 -3.06
N ARG A 241 27.74 6.24 -4.34
CA ARG A 241 26.69 6.37 -5.31
C ARG A 241 25.65 5.23 -5.18
N SER A 242 26.08 3.98 -5.04
CA SER A 242 25.24 2.83 -4.74
C SER A 242 24.44 3.05 -3.44
N ARG A 243 25.00 3.73 -2.43
CA ARG A 243 24.28 4.02 -1.19
C ARG A 243 23.14 5.02 -1.41
N SER A 244 23.41 6.17 -2.01
CA SER A 244 22.34 7.19 -2.23
C SER A 244 21.22 6.70 -3.13
N GLU A 245 21.48 5.72 -3.94
CA GLU A 245 20.55 5.02 -4.81
C GLU A 245 19.66 4.05 -4.08
N VAL A 246 20.23 3.26 -3.25
CA VAL A 246 19.51 2.39 -2.34
C VAL A 246 18.60 3.22 -1.41
N GLU A 247 19.13 4.35 -0.90
CA GLU A 247 18.31 5.25 -0.07
C GLU A 247 17.16 5.88 -0.85
N ALA A 248 17.39 6.27 -2.11
CA ALA A 248 16.33 6.81 -2.96
C ALA A 248 15.25 5.78 -3.29
N LEU A 249 15.63 4.53 -3.59
CA LEU A 249 14.67 3.43 -3.79
C LEU A 249 13.89 3.14 -2.50
N ARG A 250 14.57 3.15 -1.35
CA ARG A 250 13.93 2.95 -0.04
C ARG A 250 12.92 4.08 0.24
N LEU A 251 13.29 5.32 0.00
CA LEU A 251 12.37 6.46 0.09
C LEU A 251 11.22 6.36 -0.89
N ALA A 252 11.46 5.93 -2.14
CA ALA A 252 10.42 5.73 -3.15
C ALA A 252 9.41 4.64 -2.75
N ILE A 253 9.82 3.63 -2.00
CA ILE A 253 8.94 2.59 -1.45
C ILE A 253 8.12 3.11 -0.26
N HIS A 254 8.76 3.83 0.66
CA HIS A 254 8.12 4.23 1.92
C HIS A 254 7.38 5.57 1.85
N GLN A 255 7.77 6.45 0.91
CA GLN A 255 7.22 7.78 0.68
C GLN A 255 7.01 8.03 -0.84
N PRO A 256 6.21 7.19 -1.52
CA PRO A 256 6.09 7.25 -2.98
C PRO A 256 5.55 8.59 -3.49
N GLU A 257 4.61 9.20 -2.76
CA GLU A 257 4.01 10.49 -3.12
C GLU A 257 5.03 11.65 -3.09
N GLU A 258 6.10 11.54 -2.30
CA GLU A 258 7.14 12.56 -2.17
C GLU A 258 8.35 12.31 -3.09
N MET A 259 8.64 11.04 -3.42
CA MET A 259 9.89 10.68 -4.08
C MET A 259 9.76 10.22 -5.54
N VAL A 260 8.78 9.36 -5.87
CA VAL A 260 8.74 8.68 -7.18
C VAL A 260 8.71 9.68 -8.35
N HIS A 261 7.95 10.76 -8.25
CA HIS A 261 7.83 11.78 -9.27
C HIS A 261 9.03 12.75 -9.37
N ARG A 262 9.96 12.69 -8.43
CA ARG A 262 11.17 13.54 -8.37
C ARG A 262 12.42 12.78 -8.83
N LEU A 263 12.31 11.47 -8.92
CA LEU A 263 13.41 10.62 -9.38
C LEU A 263 13.39 10.52 -10.90
N GLU A 264 14.53 10.73 -11.49
CA GLU A 264 14.77 10.69 -12.92
C GLU A 264 15.70 9.53 -13.27
N GLU A 265 15.44 8.72 -14.36
CA GLU A 265 16.26 7.59 -14.76
C GLU A 265 17.74 7.99 -14.95
N VAL A 266 18.12 9.24 -15.30
CA VAL A 266 19.50 9.76 -15.32
C VAL A 266 20.16 9.77 -13.92
N LEU A 267 19.45 9.55 -12.84
CA LEU A 267 19.97 9.45 -11.48
C LEU A 267 20.41 8.03 -11.07
N PHE A 268 20.16 6.90 -11.81
CA PHE A 268 20.53 5.50 -11.51
C PHE A 268 21.56 4.91 -12.47
N THR A 269 22.80 4.45 -12.11
CA THR A 269 23.81 3.78 -12.96
C THR A 269 24.01 2.31 -12.68
N ASP A 270 23.60 1.81 -11.55
CA ASP A 270 23.59 0.39 -11.27
C ASP A 270 22.38 -0.22 -11.97
N GLU A 271 22.60 -1.20 -12.84
CA GLU A 271 21.53 -1.82 -13.66
C GLU A 271 20.43 -2.43 -12.79
N LEU A 272 20.79 -3.01 -11.63
CA LEU A 272 19.85 -3.61 -10.71
C LEU A 272 18.95 -2.57 -10.05
N HIS A 273 19.54 -1.47 -9.59
CA HIS A 273 18.78 -0.39 -9.00
C HIS A 273 17.91 0.33 -10.01
N LEU A 274 18.38 0.39 -11.25
CA LEU A 274 17.63 0.94 -12.36
C LEU A 274 16.41 0.09 -12.71
N ALA A 275 16.57 -1.22 -12.78
CA ALA A 275 15.46 -2.14 -13.00
C ALA A 275 14.43 -2.01 -11.86
N ALA A 276 14.89 -1.98 -10.61
CA ALA A 276 14.03 -1.77 -9.45
C ALA A 276 13.26 -0.45 -9.50
N PHE A 277 13.92 0.63 -9.89
CA PHE A 277 13.26 1.91 -10.02
C PHE A 277 12.28 1.97 -11.20
N ARG A 278 12.62 1.40 -12.39
CA ARG A 278 11.69 1.28 -13.51
C ARG A 278 10.41 0.55 -13.11
N ALA A 279 10.55 -0.51 -12.36
CA ALA A 279 9.43 -1.25 -11.83
C ALA A 279 8.55 -0.37 -10.91
N LEU A 280 9.15 0.34 -9.95
CA LEU A 280 8.40 1.26 -9.07
C LEU A 280 7.72 2.40 -9.84
N ALA A 281 8.39 2.97 -10.85
CA ALA A 281 7.85 4.11 -11.62
C ALA A 281 6.75 3.70 -12.61
N SER A 282 6.66 2.43 -12.99
CA SER A 282 5.67 1.89 -13.93
C SER A 282 4.51 1.16 -13.24
N SER A 283 4.59 0.92 -11.95
CA SER A 283 3.61 0.15 -11.18
C SER A 283 2.87 1.03 -10.17
N GLU A 284 1.64 0.67 -9.86
CA GLU A 284 0.82 1.41 -8.90
C GLU A 284 1.09 0.99 -7.47
N THR A 285 1.49 -0.28 -7.28
CA THR A 285 1.88 -0.82 -5.97
C THR A 285 3.29 -1.41 -5.98
N LEU A 286 3.91 -1.48 -4.80
CA LEU A 286 5.20 -2.17 -4.63
C LEU A 286 5.13 -3.64 -5.08
N HIS A 287 4.00 -4.30 -4.88
CA HIS A 287 3.84 -5.71 -5.21
C HIS A 287 3.82 -5.90 -6.75
N ASP A 288 3.12 -5.02 -7.47
CA ASP A 288 3.15 -5.01 -8.95
C ASP A 288 4.56 -4.75 -9.47
N ALA A 289 5.30 -3.84 -8.83
CA ALA A 289 6.69 -3.59 -9.15
C ALA A 289 7.60 -4.83 -8.95
N ILE A 290 7.35 -5.59 -7.87
CA ILE A 290 8.07 -6.84 -7.59
C ILE A 290 7.75 -7.91 -8.62
N GLU A 291 6.50 -8.05 -9.06
CA GLU A 291 6.10 -9.02 -10.08
C GLU A 291 6.54 -8.62 -11.51
N ALA A 292 6.62 -7.32 -11.80
CA ALA A 292 6.93 -6.80 -13.12
C ALA A 292 8.45 -6.74 -13.45
N THR A 293 9.32 -7.05 -12.49
CA THR A 293 10.78 -6.91 -12.65
C THR A 293 11.52 -8.24 -12.58
N ASP A 294 12.83 -8.22 -12.88
CA ASP A 294 13.68 -9.41 -12.77
C ASP A 294 13.88 -9.85 -11.30
N PRO A 295 14.25 -11.14 -11.07
CA PRO A 295 14.38 -11.67 -9.70
C PRO A 295 15.37 -10.93 -8.79
N GLY A 296 16.39 -10.29 -9.35
CA GLY A 296 17.40 -9.52 -8.60
C GLY A 296 16.82 -8.20 -8.10
N ALA A 297 16.14 -7.46 -8.98
CA ALA A 297 15.47 -6.22 -8.63
C ALA A 297 14.27 -6.48 -7.69
N ALA A 298 13.52 -7.57 -7.89
CA ALA A 298 12.46 -8.01 -7.00
C ALA A 298 12.97 -8.26 -5.56
N ALA A 299 14.07 -9.01 -5.43
CA ALA A 299 14.71 -9.28 -4.14
C ALA A 299 15.24 -7.98 -3.48
N LEU A 300 15.75 -7.03 -4.26
CA LEU A 300 16.16 -5.72 -3.78
C LEU A 300 14.95 -4.94 -3.24
N LEU A 301 13.86 -4.85 -3.97
CA LEU A 301 12.65 -4.16 -3.55
C LEU A 301 12.05 -4.77 -2.28
N GLN A 302 11.96 -6.09 -2.18
CA GLN A 302 11.49 -6.82 -1.00
C GLN A 302 12.36 -6.50 0.23
N ARG A 303 13.69 -6.51 0.06
CA ARG A 303 14.62 -6.15 1.14
C ARG A 303 14.42 -4.70 1.59
N LEU A 304 14.39 -3.74 0.66
CA LEU A 304 14.26 -2.32 0.98
C LEU A 304 12.91 -1.99 1.62
N ALA A 305 11.86 -2.73 1.30
CA ALA A 305 10.54 -2.57 1.89
C ALA A 305 10.49 -2.84 3.40
N VAL A 306 11.37 -3.70 3.90
CA VAL A 306 11.43 -4.04 5.34
C VAL A 306 12.46 -3.23 6.12
N GLU A 307 13.37 -2.53 5.42
CA GLU A 307 14.37 -1.65 6.03
C GLU A 307 13.75 -0.30 6.41
N ASP A 308 14.27 0.34 7.46
CA ASP A 308 13.78 1.65 7.90
C ASP A 308 14.33 2.80 7.08
N VAL A 309 13.52 3.82 6.89
CA VAL A 309 13.94 5.12 6.35
C VAL A 309 14.45 5.99 7.49
N GLN A 310 15.68 6.46 7.39
CA GLN A 310 16.31 7.37 8.35
C GLN A 310 16.76 8.67 7.67
N ASP A 311 16.88 8.68 6.34
CA ASP A 311 17.44 9.77 5.57
C ASP A 311 16.36 10.77 5.14
N ASP A 312 16.74 12.04 5.04
CA ASP A 312 15.87 13.11 4.57
C ASP A 312 15.73 13.05 3.04
N PRO A 313 14.50 13.08 2.46
CA PRO A 313 14.26 13.00 1.03
C PRO A 313 15.02 14.06 0.21
N GLU A 314 15.08 15.32 0.71
CA GLU A 314 15.80 16.40 0.04
C GLU A 314 17.30 16.15 0.01
N ALA A 315 17.89 15.69 1.11
CA ALA A 315 19.32 15.41 1.18
C ALA A 315 19.71 14.27 0.22
N VAL A 316 18.91 13.21 0.13
CA VAL A 316 19.13 12.08 -0.78
C VAL A 316 19.03 12.54 -2.23
N LEU A 317 18.00 13.32 -2.59
CA LEU A 317 17.80 13.83 -3.94
C LEU A 317 18.97 14.74 -4.37
N VAL A 318 19.38 15.68 -3.52
CA VAL A 318 20.52 16.58 -3.77
C VAL A 318 21.80 15.78 -3.99
N GLU A 319 22.03 14.71 -3.23
CA GLU A 319 23.23 13.86 -3.40
C GLU A 319 23.20 13.06 -4.69
N LEU A 320 22.05 12.54 -5.11
CA LEU A 320 21.87 11.89 -6.42
C LEU A 320 22.16 12.85 -7.58
N VAL A 321 21.54 14.03 -7.55
CA VAL A 321 21.73 15.08 -8.57
C VAL A 321 23.21 15.51 -8.62
N ARG A 322 23.85 15.68 -7.46
CA ARG A 322 25.28 16.01 -7.37
C ARG A 322 26.16 14.93 -7.98
N ASN A 323 25.87 13.66 -7.70
CA ASN A 323 26.66 12.53 -8.20
C ASN A 323 26.54 12.40 -9.71
N THR A 324 25.33 12.56 -10.25
CA THR A 324 25.09 12.55 -11.70
C THR A 324 25.72 13.75 -12.40
N GLY A 325 25.60 14.96 -11.82
CA GLY A 325 26.26 16.15 -12.36
C GLY A 325 27.78 16.04 -12.39
N LYS A 326 28.41 15.44 -11.37
CA LYS A 326 29.86 15.17 -11.37
C LYS A 326 30.27 14.19 -12.47
N ARG A 327 29.40 13.20 -12.77
CA ARG A 327 29.62 12.26 -13.88
C ARG A 327 29.57 12.96 -15.23
N ALA A 328 28.51 13.75 -15.47
CA ALA A 328 28.38 14.52 -16.69
C ALA A 328 29.54 15.48 -16.87
N LEU A 329 29.97 16.18 -15.81
CA LEU A 329 31.13 17.04 -15.83
C LEU A 329 32.41 16.27 -16.24
N GLY A 330 32.61 15.07 -15.67
CA GLY A 330 33.75 14.23 -16.00
C GLY A 330 33.75 13.77 -17.46
N ALA A 331 32.59 13.39 -18.00
CA ALA A 331 32.42 13.02 -19.42
C ALA A 331 32.73 14.17 -20.37
N LEU A 332 32.12 15.36 -20.13
CA LEU A 332 32.38 16.56 -20.93
C LEU A 332 33.86 17.00 -20.89
N GLN A 333 34.52 16.86 -19.73
CA GLN A 333 35.93 17.17 -19.60
C GLN A 333 36.82 16.15 -20.33
N ALA A 334 36.41 14.88 -20.39
CA ALA A 334 37.10 13.85 -21.17
C ALA A 334 36.94 14.10 -22.67
N GLU A 335 35.70 14.36 -23.13
CA GLU A 335 35.38 14.71 -24.52
C GLU A 335 36.15 15.95 -24.97
N SER A 336 36.22 17.00 -24.15
CA SER A 336 37.00 18.22 -24.46
C SER A 336 38.51 17.98 -24.58
N ARG A 337 39.05 16.90 -23.99
CA ARG A 337 40.48 16.51 -24.12
C ARG A 337 40.69 15.65 -25.33
N GLU A 338 39.74 14.77 -25.68
CA GLU A 338 39.82 13.86 -26.81
C GLU A 338 39.60 14.59 -28.13
N TYR A 339 38.70 15.59 -28.12
CA TYR A 339 38.32 16.38 -29.31
C TYR A 339 38.58 17.89 -29.07
N PRO A 340 39.84 18.37 -29.26
CA PRO A 340 40.21 19.75 -29.03
C PRO A 340 39.40 20.78 -29.83
N ASP A 341 38.92 20.40 -31.04
CA ASP A 341 38.10 21.26 -31.88
C ASP A 341 36.75 21.57 -31.25
N ARG A 342 36.23 20.69 -30.42
CA ARG A 342 34.98 20.87 -29.62
C ARG A 342 35.19 21.52 -28.26
N ALA A 343 36.45 21.66 -27.80
CA ALA A 343 36.77 22.15 -26.47
C ALA A 343 36.21 23.56 -26.22
N LEU A 344 36.14 24.42 -27.24
CA LEU A 344 35.56 25.77 -27.12
C LEU A 344 34.05 25.74 -26.96
N GLU A 345 33.35 24.85 -27.68
CA GLU A 345 31.90 24.67 -27.54
C GLU A 345 31.53 24.14 -26.14
N LEU A 346 32.26 23.14 -25.66
CA LEU A 346 32.03 22.49 -24.38
C LEU A 346 32.42 23.38 -23.18
N SER A 347 33.28 24.35 -23.35
CA SER A 347 33.83 25.18 -22.26
C SER A 347 32.76 25.94 -21.47
N ALA A 348 31.75 26.46 -22.15
CA ALA A 348 30.65 27.18 -21.51
C ALA A 348 29.77 26.23 -20.67
N THR A 349 29.48 25.04 -21.19
CA THR A 349 28.70 24.01 -20.49
C THR A 349 29.46 23.46 -19.27
N VAL A 350 30.76 23.19 -19.41
CA VAL A 350 31.64 22.76 -18.31
C VAL A 350 31.69 23.82 -17.21
N ALA A 351 31.84 25.10 -17.56
CA ALA A 351 31.84 26.21 -16.60
C ALA A 351 30.50 26.36 -15.88
N TRP A 352 29.39 26.34 -16.63
CA TRP A 352 28.04 26.42 -16.06
C TRP A 352 27.76 25.25 -15.11
N LEU A 353 28.08 24.00 -15.54
CA LEU A 353 27.86 22.79 -14.73
C LEU A 353 28.70 22.82 -13.45
N THR A 354 29.94 23.28 -13.53
CA THR A 354 30.84 23.43 -12.37
C THR A 354 30.25 24.41 -11.35
N LEU A 355 29.78 25.56 -11.79
CA LEU A 355 29.17 26.57 -10.91
C LEU A 355 27.86 26.07 -10.29
N THR A 356 27.00 25.42 -11.09
CA THR A 356 25.74 24.87 -10.62
C THR A 356 25.94 23.77 -9.58
N LEU A 357 26.97 22.91 -9.74
CA LEU A 357 27.33 21.90 -8.75
C LEU A 357 27.88 22.48 -7.44
N MET A 358 28.52 23.66 -7.50
CA MET A 358 28.97 24.37 -6.28
C MET A 358 27.80 25.01 -5.51
N ASP A 359 26.73 25.40 -6.21
CA ASP A 359 25.53 26.01 -5.64
C ASP A 359 24.55 24.98 -5.03
N LEU A 360 24.75 23.67 -5.26
CA LEU A 360 23.97 22.67 -4.56
C LEU A 360 24.34 22.66 -3.04
N PRO A 361 23.33 22.69 -2.14
CA PRO A 361 21.95 22.20 -2.27
C PRO A 361 20.85 23.23 -2.56
N SER A 362 21.14 24.34 -3.18
CA SER A 362 20.09 25.31 -3.53
C SER A 362 18.99 24.66 -4.39
N ALA A 363 17.73 24.86 -4.03
CA ALA A 363 16.57 24.34 -4.78
C ALA A 363 16.52 24.85 -6.24
N ASP A 364 16.98 26.09 -6.46
CA ASP A 364 17.09 26.71 -7.79
C ASP A 364 18.19 26.04 -8.64
N ALA A 365 19.31 25.65 -8.04
CA ALA A 365 20.36 24.88 -8.71
C ALA A 365 19.88 23.47 -9.10
N ALA A 366 19.18 22.78 -8.20
CA ALA A 366 18.60 21.47 -8.48
C ALA A 366 17.54 21.52 -9.59
N SER A 367 16.64 22.51 -9.55
CA SER A 367 15.58 22.67 -10.56
C SER A 367 16.11 22.99 -11.97
N ARG A 368 17.27 23.63 -12.09
CA ARG A 368 17.96 23.86 -13.38
C ARG A 368 18.77 22.65 -13.85
N LEU A 369 19.36 21.92 -12.92
CA LEU A 369 20.30 20.84 -13.23
C LEU A 369 19.58 19.57 -13.68
N VAL A 370 18.46 19.18 -13.05
CA VAL A 370 17.75 17.93 -13.37
C VAL A 370 17.27 17.87 -14.83
N PRO A 371 16.59 18.88 -15.42
CA PRO A 371 16.19 18.86 -16.83
C PRO A 371 17.37 18.79 -17.79
N TRP A 372 18.47 19.44 -17.46
CA TRP A 372 19.69 19.40 -18.26
C TRP A 372 20.32 18.00 -18.24
N LEU A 373 20.40 17.36 -17.08
CA LEU A 373 20.91 15.98 -16.93
C LEU A 373 20.07 14.96 -17.69
N VAL A 374 18.75 15.15 -17.71
CA VAL A 374 17.83 14.30 -18.50
C VAL A 374 18.13 14.40 -19.99
N ASN A 375 18.38 15.59 -20.51
CA ASN A 375 18.74 15.77 -21.93
C ASN A 375 20.13 15.21 -22.23
N TRP A 376 21.12 15.47 -21.38
CA TRP A 376 22.46 14.91 -21.50
C TRP A 376 22.45 13.36 -21.51
N GLY A 377 21.72 12.71 -20.62
CA GLY A 377 21.61 11.26 -20.58
C GLY A 377 20.87 10.64 -21.78
N ARG A 378 20.12 11.43 -22.55
CA ARG A 378 19.52 11.00 -23.83
C ARG A 378 20.49 11.10 -25.03
N GLU A 379 21.52 11.94 -24.92
CA GLU A 379 22.54 12.09 -25.96
C GLU A 379 23.67 11.06 -25.81
N GLU A 380 23.87 10.51 -24.59
CA GLU A 380 24.84 9.44 -24.32
C GLU A 380 24.26 8.02 -24.50
N ALA A 381 22.94 7.85 -24.61
CA ALA A 381 22.25 6.56 -24.77
C ALA A 381 22.03 6.23 -26.25
#